data_e434d3fbc8304b83183ddef04fee7bc8
#
_entry.id   e434d3fbc8304b83183ddef04fee7bc8
#
_cell.length_a   1.000
_cell.length_b   1.000
_cell.length_c   1.000
_cell.angle_alpha   90.00
_cell.angle_beta   90.00
_cell.angle_gamma   90.00
#
_symmetry.space_group_name_H-M   'P 1'
#
loop_
_entity.id
_entity.type
_entity.pdbx_description
1 polymer ?
#
loop_
_entity_poly.entity_id
_entity_poly.type
_entity_poly.pdbx_seq_one_letter_code
_entity_poly.pdbx_strand_id
1 'polypeptide(L)'
;TLLRTLPDCIIEIDTRDNVTIINEAALEALSMERSAIEGQSLTAMVKGFNLSRWLESDDVLAQTRRVEIQNKRFIADLLPVVVPDDSGKDILAGAVLNLKSESRLGEQMVVFKKGDQESFNNLHAHSNLMRKVVREAKKMAQLDAPILIMGETGTGKEVLARACHAASSRTGKPFLAVNVAAMPDLVAESELFGHGPNAFPGASEAKKGIFEQANKGTVFLDEVGEMSRELQTKLIRFLQDGSFRRVGDENEVKVDVRVICTTQKDLPAMVQEGKFREDLFYRLNVLTLNLPPLRERKQDVVPLAEFFIARFAARLGRKAPKMTDSCAHFLQHYPW
;
A
#
# COMPACT_ATOMS: atom_id res chain seq x y z
N THR A 1 1.63 21.60 -15.20
CA THR A 1 2.17 21.56 -13.90
C THR A 1 1.85 20.24 -13.28
N LEU A 2 2.89 19.47 -13.02
CA LEU A 2 2.85 18.07 -12.56
C LEU A 2 1.99 17.86 -11.28
N LEU A 3 2.00 18.81 -10.34
CA LEU A 3 1.23 18.74 -9.10
C LEU A 3 -0.31 18.60 -9.31
N ARG A 4 -0.85 19.15 -10.40
CA ARG A 4 -2.30 19.10 -10.67
C ARG A 4 -2.80 17.71 -11.08
N THR A 5 -1.95 16.85 -11.57
CA THR A 5 -2.30 15.52 -12.09
C THR A 5 -1.97 14.38 -11.14
N LEU A 6 -1.38 14.68 -9.98
CA LEU A 6 -1.08 13.67 -8.96
C LEU A 6 -2.38 13.21 -8.29
N PRO A 7 -2.53 11.89 -8.05
CA PRO A 7 -3.72 11.34 -7.39
C PRO A 7 -3.75 11.61 -5.87
N ASP A 8 -2.60 11.99 -5.29
CA ASP A 8 -2.48 12.29 -3.87
C ASP A 8 -3.04 13.68 -3.56
N CYS A 9 -3.68 13.85 -2.41
CA CYS A 9 -4.23 15.12 -1.97
C CYS A 9 -3.12 16.00 -1.37
N ILE A 10 -2.60 16.94 -2.16
CA ILE A 10 -1.44 17.76 -1.79
C ILE A 10 -1.87 19.20 -1.55
N ILE A 11 -1.45 19.74 -0.40
CA ILE A 11 -1.59 21.15 -0.02
C ILE A 11 -0.19 21.67 0.37
N GLU A 12 0.23 22.78 -0.21
CA GLU A 12 1.42 23.51 0.17
C GLU A 12 1.04 24.78 0.93
N ILE A 13 1.75 25.08 2.01
CA ILE A 13 1.55 26.26 2.83
C ILE A 13 2.87 27.03 2.98
N ASP A 14 2.76 28.35 3.13
CA ASP A 14 3.88 29.22 3.48
C ASP A 14 4.22 29.15 4.98
N THR A 15 5.24 29.90 5.42
CA THR A 15 5.65 29.98 6.82
C THR A 15 4.62 30.65 7.75
N ARG A 16 3.59 31.32 7.19
CA ARG A 16 2.47 31.91 7.90
C ARG A 16 1.22 31.06 7.84
N ASP A 17 1.39 29.79 7.44
CA ASP A 17 0.33 28.78 7.29
C ASP A 17 -0.74 29.10 6.23
N ASN A 18 -0.49 30.04 5.29
CA ASN A 18 -1.42 30.28 4.20
C ASN A 18 -1.22 29.27 3.08
N VAL A 19 -2.32 28.79 2.51
CA VAL A 19 -2.28 27.84 1.39
C VAL A 19 -1.74 28.53 0.13
N THR A 20 -0.60 28.07 -0.36
CA THR A 20 0.04 28.56 -1.59
C THR A 20 -0.32 27.72 -2.80
N ILE A 21 -0.42 26.42 -2.64
CA ILE A 21 -0.79 25.47 -3.71
C ILE A 21 -1.74 24.42 -3.15
N ILE A 22 -2.75 24.10 -3.93
CA ILE A 22 -3.65 22.95 -3.69
C ILE A 22 -3.92 22.25 -5.02
N ASN A 23 -3.83 20.91 -5.05
CA ASN A 23 -4.11 20.15 -6.26
C ASN A 23 -5.57 19.73 -6.38
N GLU A 24 -5.97 19.28 -7.58
CA GLU A 24 -7.38 18.92 -7.85
C GLU A 24 -7.87 17.78 -6.95
N ALA A 25 -7.01 16.79 -6.68
CA ALA A 25 -7.35 15.67 -5.80
C ALA A 25 -7.69 16.14 -4.37
N ALA A 26 -6.96 17.14 -3.85
CA ALA A 26 -7.24 17.72 -2.54
C ALA A 26 -8.55 18.55 -2.54
N LEU A 27 -8.82 19.32 -3.60
CA LEU A 27 -10.07 20.08 -3.74
C LEU A 27 -11.29 19.15 -3.77
N GLU A 28 -11.23 18.07 -4.54
CA GLU A 28 -12.29 17.06 -4.59
C GLU A 28 -12.48 16.37 -3.22
N ALA A 29 -11.39 15.95 -2.57
CA ALA A 29 -11.44 15.28 -1.27
C ALA A 29 -12.06 16.18 -0.19
N LEU A 30 -11.71 17.48 -0.21
CA LEU A 30 -12.26 18.48 0.72
C LEU A 30 -13.65 18.97 0.32
N SER A 31 -14.09 18.73 -0.92
CA SER A 31 -15.31 19.30 -1.51
C SER A 31 -15.33 20.83 -1.45
N MET A 32 -14.19 21.45 -1.80
CA MET A 32 -13.99 22.90 -1.77
C MET A 32 -13.58 23.42 -3.14
N GLU A 33 -13.92 24.68 -3.40
CA GLU A 33 -13.41 25.39 -4.56
C GLU A 33 -12.04 26.04 -4.23
N ARG A 34 -11.18 26.12 -5.23
CA ARG A 34 -9.82 26.68 -5.11
C ARG A 34 -9.82 28.10 -4.52
N SER A 35 -10.74 28.96 -4.98
CA SER A 35 -10.92 30.33 -4.52
C SER A 35 -11.26 30.47 -3.04
N ALA A 36 -11.81 29.42 -2.43
CA ALA A 36 -12.20 29.40 -1.02
C ALA A 36 -11.07 29.01 -0.08
N ILE A 37 -9.95 28.47 -0.60
CA ILE A 37 -8.87 27.95 0.22
C ILE A 37 -7.50 28.56 -0.11
N GLU A 38 -7.19 28.90 -1.36
CA GLU A 38 -5.92 29.55 -1.73
C GLU A 38 -5.78 30.92 -1.02
N GLY A 39 -4.63 31.15 -0.39
CA GLY A 39 -4.32 32.37 0.38
C GLY A 39 -4.97 32.41 1.77
N GLN A 40 -5.72 31.39 2.19
CA GLN A 40 -6.31 31.32 3.53
C GLN A 40 -5.40 30.53 4.48
N SER A 41 -5.48 30.86 5.79
CA SER A 41 -4.79 30.09 6.84
C SER A 41 -5.38 28.67 6.93
N LEU A 42 -4.54 27.67 6.77
CA LEU A 42 -4.96 26.27 6.86
C LEU A 42 -5.25 25.86 8.31
N THR A 43 -4.57 26.45 9.32
CA THR A 43 -4.85 26.22 10.75
C THR A 43 -6.28 26.55 11.14
N ALA A 44 -6.89 27.57 10.52
CA ALA A 44 -8.27 27.93 10.79
C ALA A 44 -9.27 26.85 10.31
N MET A 45 -8.87 26.00 9.36
CA MET A 45 -9.70 24.95 8.77
C MET A 45 -9.41 23.57 9.33
N VAL A 46 -8.22 23.39 9.96
CA VAL A 46 -7.73 22.11 10.48
C VAL A 46 -8.05 21.99 11.96
N LYS A 47 -8.75 20.91 12.33
CA LYS A 47 -8.94 20.51 13.73
C LYS A 47 -8.02 19.35 14.09
N GLY A 48 -7.56 19.30 15.33
CA GLY A 48 -6.73 18.21 15.86
C GLY A 48 -5.22 18.46 15.79
N PHE A 49 -4.75 19.47 15.04
CA PHE A 49 -3.35 19.86 14.99
C PHE A 49 -3.20 21.36 14.71
N ASN A 50 -2.28 22.03 15.43
CA ASN A 50 -2.01 23.45 15.22
C ASN A 50 -0.77 23.60 14.33
N LEU A 51 -1.00 23.87 13.04
CA LEU A 51 0.03 24.03 12.01
C LEU A 51 0.91 25.24 12.25
N SER A 52 0.33 26.40 12.63
CA SER A 52 1.08 27.63 12.90
C SER A 52 2.10 27.39 14.02
N ARG A 53 1.68 26.79 15.14
CA ARG A 53 2.59 26.48 16.26
C ARG A 53 3.68 25.48 15.89
N TRP A 54 3.38 24.55 14.98
CA TRP A 54 4.39 23.61 14.48
C TRP A 54 5.42 24.31 13.59
N LEU A 55 4.99 25.21 12.70
CA LEU A 55 5.89 25.99 11.84
C LEU A 55 6.77 26.99 12.64
N GLU A 56 6.31 27.45 13.79
CA GLU A 56 7.03 28.37 14.68
C GLU A 56 7.99 27.64 15.64
N SER A 57 8.03 26.30 15.64
CA SER A 57 8.92 25.55 16.52
C SER A 57 10.39 25.64 16.04
N ASP A 58 11.32 25.61 17.00
CA ASP A 58 12.78 25.67 16.69
C ASP A 58 13.27 24.47 15.87
N ASP A 59 12.51 23.35 15.84
CA ASP A 59 12.89 22.11 15.17
C ASP A 59 11.66 21.56 14.44
N VAL A 60 11.45 22.03 13.20
CA VAL A 60 10.32 21.60 12.36
C VAL A 60 10.66 20.29 11.67
N LEU A 61 10.26 19.18 12.28
CA LEU A 61 10.48 17.83 11.75
C LEU A 61 9.26 17.30 11.00
N ALA A 62 9.53 16.46 9.98
CA ALA A 62 8.49 15.71 9.30
C ALA A 62 7.71 14.83 10.29
N GLN A 63 6.39 14.85 10.22
CA GLN A 63 5.53 14.08 11.12
C GLN A 63 4.21 13.73 10.47
N THR A 64 3.59 12.68 10.97
CA THR A 64 2.24 12.25 10.57
C THR A 64 1.24 12.56 11.67
N ARG A 65 0.11 13.20 11.35
CA ARG A 65 -0.94 13.58 12.30
C ARG A 65 -2.33 13.26 11.76
N ARG A 66 -3.24 12.93 12.67
CA ARG A 66 -4.66 12.91 12.35
C ARG A 66 -5.19 14.32 12.42
N VAL A 67 -5.88 14.72 11.37
CA VAL A 67 -6.50 16.04 11.25
C VAL A 67 -7.93 15.90 10.75
N GLU A 68 -8.77 16.86 11.10
CA GLU A 68 -10.12 16.98 10.56
C GLU A 68 -10.22 18.31 9.78
N ILE A 69 -10.64 18.21 8.53
CA ILE A 69 -10.87 19.37 7.66
C ILE A 69 -12.27 19.21 7.06
N GLN A 70 -13.11 20.24 7.18
CA GLN A 70 -14.51 20.21 6.69
C GLN A 70 -15.31 18.99 7.21
N ASN A 71 -15.15 18.65 8.50
CA ASN A 71 -15.77 17.49 9.14
C ASN A 71 -15.40 16.13 8.50
N LYS A 72 -14.35 16.09 7.69
CA LYS A 72 -13.76 14.88 7.12
C LYS A 72 -12.42 14.60 7.80
N ARG A 73 -12.16 13.35 8.13
CA ARG A 73 -10.93 12.93 8.80
C ARG A 73 -9.87 12.54 7.78
N PHE A 74 -8.66 13.02 8.03
CA PHE A 74 -7.48 12.72 7.23
C PHE A 74 -6.30 12.35 8.11
N ILE A 75 -5.41 11.53 7.56
CA ILE A 75 -4.04 11.42 8.03
C ILE A 75 -3.22 12.37 7.16
N ALA A 76 -2.60 13.36 7.80
CA ALA A 76 -1.75 14.34 7.15
C ALA A 76 -0.28 13.98 7.40
N ASP A 77 0.47 13.70 6.34
CA ASP A 77 1.91 13.70 6.38
C ASP A 77 2.39 15.13 6.18
N LEU A 78 3.04 15.68 7.19
CA LEU A 78 3.51 17.06 7.27
C LEU A 78 5.01 17.06 6.96
N LEU A 79 5.39 17.63 5.84
CA LEU A 79 6.77 17.67 5.36
C LEU A 79 7.25 19.12 5.30
N PRO A 80 8.24 19.53 6.12
CA PRO A 80 8.80 20.88 6.03
C PRO A 80 9.55 21.04 4.71
N VAL A 81 9.39 22.22 4.11
CA VAL A 81 10.15 22.64 2.92
C VAL A 81 11.22 23.60 3.38
N VAL A 82 12.47 23.20 3.23
CA VAL A 82 13.63 24.03 3.55
C VAL A 82 14.34 24.44 2.27
N VAL A 83 14.85 25.67 2.25
CA VAL A 83 15.63 26.21 1.14
C VAL A 83 16.91 26.86 1.71
N PRO A 84 18.07 26.75 1.03
CA PRO A 84 19.27 27.45 1.46
C PRO A 84 19.10 28.96 1.32
N ASP A 85 19.51 29.72 2.32
CA ASP A 85 19.63 31.16 2.24
C ASP A 85 20.93 31.59 1.50
N ASP A 86 21.13 32.89 1.34
CA ASP A 86 22.33 33.44 0.67
C ASP A 86 23.65 33.08 1.38
N SER A 87 23.58 32.58 2.62
CA SER A 87 24.74 32.12 3.41
C SER A 87 24.93 30.60 3.33
N GLY A 88 24.04 29.87 2.65
CA GLY A 88 24.03 28.41 2.56
C GLY A 88 23.45 27.71 3.78
N LYS A 89 22.74 28.42 4.66
CA LYS A 89 22.03 27.85 5.81
C LYS A 89 20.59 27.54 5.40
N ASP A 90 20.13 26.35 5.75
CA ASP A 90 18.75 25.94 5.51
C ASP A 90 17.77 26.78 6.34
N ILE A 91 16.82 27.42 5.66
CA ILE A 91 15.70 28.14 6.27
C ILE A 91 14.38 27.50 5.87
N LEU A 92 13.41 27.51 6.78
CA LEU A 92 12.07 27.04 6.51
C LEU A 92 11.38 27.97 5.52
N ALA A 93 10.91 27.43 4.37
CA ALA A 93 10.15 28.14 3.35
C ALA A 93 8.64 27.89 3.46
N GLY A 94 8.24 26.81 4.14
CA GLY A 94 6.85 26.41 4.29
C GLY A 94 6.74 24.93 4.59
N ALA A 95 5.61 24.33 4.24
CA ALA A 95 5.41 22.89 4.39
C ALA A 95 4.48 22.32 3.31
N VAL A 96 4.65 21.04 3.01
CA VAL A 96 3.74 20.26 2.18
C VAL A 96 2.96 19.31 3.08
N LEU A 97 1.64 19.32 2.94
CA LEU A 97 0.74 18.37 3.56
C LEU A 97 0.25 17.38 2.50
N ASN A 98 0.48 16.11 2.73
CA ASN A 98 -0.13 15.03 1.96
C ASN A 98 -1.29 14.46 2.78
N LEU A 99 -2.53 14.74 2.36
CA LEU A 99 -3.75 14.31 3.04
C LEU A 99 -4.19 12.95 2.52
N LYS A 100 -4.22 11.97 3.39
CA LYS A 100 -4.79 10.65 3.13
C LYS A 100 -6.14 10.57 3.84
N SER A 101 -7.23 10.49 3.09
CA SER A 101 -8.56 10.30 3.67
C SER A 101 -8.62 8.99 4.44
N GLU A 102 -9.17 8.98 5.65
CA GLU A 102 -9.41 7.73 6.41
C GLU A 102 -10.35 6.79 5.65
N SER A 103 -11.29 7.32 4.87
CA SER A 103 -12.10 6.51 3.95
C SER A 103 -11.30 5.97 2.76
N ARG A 104 -10.29 6.70 2.24
CA ARG A 104 -9.38 6.23 1.19
C ARG A 104 -8.30 5.27 1.72
N LEU A 105 -7.92 5.35 2.98
CA LEU A 105 -7.13 4.28 3.61
C LEU A 105 -7.93 2.97 3.66
N GLY A 106 -9.26 3.05 3.83
CA GLY A 106 -10.17 1.94 3.60
C GLY A 106 -10.36 1.58 2.12
N GLU A 107 -10.13 2.51 1.18
CA GLU A 107 -10.21 2.29 -0.28
C GLU A 107 -8.88 1.84 -0.90
N GLN A 108 -7.75 2.01 -0.24
CA GLN A 108 -6.51 1.25 -0.51
C GLN A 108 -6.66 -0.23 -0.12
N MET A 109 -7.73 -0.57 0.61
CA MET A 109 -8.31 -1.89 0.59
C MET A 109 -9.03 -2.09 -0.74
N VAL A 110 -8.31 -2.58 -1.72
CA VAL A 110 -8.93 -2.91 -3.00
C VAL A 110 -9.83 -4.13 -2.78
N VAL A 111 -11.08 -3.85 -2.40
CA VAL A 111 -12.16 -4.84 -2.45
C VAL A 111 -12.46 -5.05 -3.93
N PHE A 112 -11.82 -6.06 -4.53
CA PHE A 112 -12.08 -6.38 -5.93
C PHE A 112 -13.46 -7.01 -6.09
N LYS A 113 -14.34 -6.28 -6.79
CA LYS A 113 -15.59 -6.82 -7.30
C LYS A 113 -15.29 -7.88 -8.38
N LYS A 114 -16.13 -8.92 -8.39
CA LYS A 114 -16.22 -9.96 -9.41
C LYS A 114 -16.12 -9.38 -10.84
N GLY A 115 -14.94 -9.42 -11.46
CA GLY A 115 -14.74 -8.87 -12.82
C GLY A 115 -13.34 -9.08 -13.36
N ASP A 116 -12.32 -8.90 -12.55
CA ASP A 116 -10.93 -9.10 -12.95
C ASP A 116 -10.48 -10.50 -12.55
N GLN A 117 -10.83 -11.51 -13.37
CA GLN A 117 -10.21 -12.82 -13.28
C GLN A 117 -8.74 -12.69 -13.73
N GLU A 118 -7.88 -12.23 -12.84
CA GLU A 118 -6.44 -12.29 -13.05
C GLU A 118 -6.04 -13.77 -12.99
N SER A 119 -5.86 -14.35 -14.16
CA SER A 119 -5.37 -15.70 -14.31
C SER A 119 -3.84 -15.68 -14.47
N PHE A 120 -3.21 -16.84 -14.29
CA PHE A 120 -1.79 -17.01 -14.60
C PHE A 120 -1.40 -16.61 -16.04
N ASN A 121 -2.38 -16.49 -16.96
CA ASN A 121 -2.14 -16.03 -18.32
C ASN A 121 -1.73 -14.54 -18.40
N ASN A 122 -2.11 -13.75 -17.39
CA ASN A 122 -1.77 -12.32 -17.32
C ASN A 122 -0.33 -12.04 -16.85
N LEU A 123 0.40 -13.07 -16.44
CA LEU A 123 1.77 -12.92 -15.94
C LEU A 123 2.83 -12.81 -17.04
N HIS A 124 2.45 -12.89 -18.33
CA HIS A 124 3.37 -12.74 -19.47
C HIS A 124 4.70 -13.51 -19.31
N ALA A 125 4.63 -14.76 -18.86
CA ALA A 125 5.78 -15.58 -18.55
C ALA A 125 6.37 -16.23 -19.82
N HIS A 126 7.27 -15.51 -20.51
CA HIS A 126 7.97 -16.00 -21.71
C HIS A 126 9.35 -16.57 -21.37
N SER A 127 10.00 -16.07 -20.33
CA SER A 127 11.29 -16.58 -19.85
C SER A 127 11.14 -17.93 -19.15
N ASN A 128 12.19 -18.74 -19.18
CA ASN A 128 12.23 -20.04 -18.51
C ASN A 128 12.10 -19.89 -16.98
N LEU A 129 12.70 -18.82 -16.42
CA LEU A 129 12.61 -18.51 -14.99
C LEU A 129 11.16 -18.25 -14.59
N MET A 130 10.48 -17.37 -15.31
CA MET A 130 9.10 -17.01 -14.98
C MET A 130 8.12 -18.18 -15.24
N ARG A 131 8.33 -18.99 -16.30
CA ARG A 131 7.56 -20.22 -16.51
C ARG A 131 7.71 -21.22 -15.38
N LYS A 132 8.91 -21.34 -14.78
CA LYS A 132 9.13 -22.17 -13.58
C LYS A 132 8.30 -21.65 -12.41
N VAL A 133 8.38 -20.36 -12.11
CA VAL A 133 7.60 -19.72 -11.03
C VAL A 133 6.10 -19.95 -11.23
N VAL A 134 5.56 -19.70 -12.43
CA VAL A 134 4.14 -19.92 -12.72
C VAL A 134 3.73 -21.38 -12.54
N ARG A 135 4.56 -22.33 -12.95
CA ARG A 135 4.29 -23.78 -12.77
C ARG A 135 4.24 -24.17 -11.29
N GLU A 136 5.18 -23.66 -10.49
CA GLU A 136 5.20 -23.89 -9.04
C GLU A 136 4.02 -23.23 -8.37
N ALA A 137 3.72 -21.98 -8.71
CA ALA A 137 2.58 -21.25 -8.18
C ALA A 137 1.25 -21.92 -8.45
N LYS A 138 1.04 -22.50 -9.66
CA LYS A 138 -0.15 -23.29 -9.98
C LYS A 138 -0.34 -24.50 -9.07
N LYS A 139 0.75 -25.18 -8.70
CA LYS A 139 0.70 -26.31 -7.77
C LYS A 139 0.39 -25.85 -6.36
N MET A 140 1.08 -24.78 -5.88
CA MET A 140 0.92 -24.23 -4.55
C MET A 140 -0.46 -23.59 -4.35
N ALA A 141 -1.05 -23.04 -5.42
CA ALA A 141 -2.39 -22.46 -5.37
C ALA A 141 -3.47 -23.46 -4.91
N GLN A 142 -3.30 -24.74 -5.24
CA GLN A 142 -4.23 -25.82 -4.86
C GLN A 142 -4.15 -26.21 -3.38
N LEU A 143 -3.08 -25.86 -2.71
CA LEU A 143 -2.86 -26.17 -1.29
C LEU A 143 -3.43 -25.04 -0.43
N ASP A 144 -4.16 -25.38 0.61
CA ASP A 144 -4.74 -24.38 1.54
C ASP A 144 -3.75 -24.05 2.65
N ALA A 145 -2.58 -23.57 2.27
CA ALA A 145 -1.49 -23.15 3.15
C ALA A 145 -1.04 -21.72 2.83
N PRO A 146 -0.36 -21.03 3.76
CA PRO A 146 0.23 -19.73 3.51
C PRO A 146 1.22 -19.78 2.33
N ILE A 147 1.20 -18.72 1.50
CA ILE A 147 2.19 -18.53 0.42
C ILE A 147 3.00 -17.27 0.74
N LEU A 148 4.32 -17.41 0.73
CA LEU A 148 5.26 -16.30 0.82
C LEU A 148 5.85 -16.02 -0.57
N ILE A 149 5.62 -14.82 -1.10
CA ILE A 149 6.14 -14.38 -2.39
C ILE A 149 7.26 -13.38 -2.15
N MET A 150 8.48 -13.74 -2.53
CA MET A 150 9.66 -12.88 -2.40
C MET A 150 10.07 -12.32 -3.75
N GLY A 151 10.58 -11.09 -3.75
CA GLY A 151 11.07 -10.41 -4.94
C GLY A 151 11.13 -8.90 -4.77
N GLU A 152 11.89 -8.25 -5.62
CA GLU A 152 12.05 -6.80 -5.62
C GLU A 152 10.72 -6.08 -5.90
N THR A 153 10.68 -4.79 -5.55
CA THR A 153 9.52 -3.93 -5.88
C THR A 153 9.31 -3.90 -7.41
N GLY A 154 8.03 -3.95 -7.82
CA GLY A 154 7.69 -3.91 -9.25
C GLY A 154 7.81 -5.25 -10.00
N THR A 155 8.22 -6.35 -9.36
CA THR A 155 8.36 -7.66 -10.04
C THR A 155 7.04 -8.33 -10.39
N GLY A 156 5.91 -7.86 -9.82
CA GLY A 156 4.58 -8.41 -10.07
C GLY A 156 4.08 -9.35 -8.96
N LYS A 157 4.57 -9.19 -7.72
CA LYS A 157 4.17 -10.01 -6.56
C LYS A 157 2.66 -10.06 -6.35
N GLU A 158 1.98 -8.91 -6.44
CA GLU A 158 0.52 -8.83 -6.29
C GLU A 158 -0.24 -9.57 -7.40
N VAL A 159 0.20 -9.41 -8.66
CA VAL A 159 -0.41 -10.11 -9.80
C VAL A 159 -0.30 -11.63 -9.63
N LEU A 160 0.86 -12.12 -9.14
CA LEU A 160 1.05 -13.53 -8.84
C LEU A 160 0.15 -14.00 -7.68
N ALA A 161 0.02 -13.20 -6.61
CA ALA A 161 -0.85 -13.53 -5.48
C ALA A 161 -2.32 -13.66 -5.91
N ARG A 162 -2.81 -12.74 -6.75
CA ARG A 162 -4.16 -12.78 -7.33
C ARG A 162 -4.37 -14.01 -8.20
N ALA A 163 -3.39 -14.33 -9.04
CA ALA A 163 -3.45 -15.55 -9.87
C ALA A 163 -3.48 -16.83 -9.01
N CYS A 164 -2.74 -16.86 -7.90
CA CYS A 164 -2.79 -17.96 -6.92
C CYS A 164 -4.18 -18.09 -6.27
N HIS A 165 -4.78 -16.94 -5.86
CA HIS A 165 -6.14 -16.96 -5.32
C HIS A 165 -7.17 -17.45 -6.35
N ALA A 166 -7.13 -16.91 -7.57
CA ALA A 166 -8.05 -17.27 -8.63
C ALA A 166 -7.98 -18.76 -9.03
N ALA A 167 -6.80 -19.38 -8.86
CA ALA A 167 -6.61 -20.80 -9.12
C ALA A 167 -6.81 -21.70 -7.88
N SER A 168 -7.16 -21.16 -6.73
CA SER A 168 -7.33 -21.92 -5.49
C SER A 168 -8.75 -22.42 -5.28
N SER A 169 -8.94 -23.28 -4.26
CA SER A 169 -10.27 -23.70 -3.78
C SER A 169 -11.14 -22.53 -3.28
N ARG A 170 -10.54 -21.37 -3.05
CA ARG A 170 -11.21 -20.14 -2.59
C ARG A 170 -11.54 -19.18 -3.72
N THR A 171 -11.46 -19.61 -4.98
CA THR A 171 -11.87 -18.81 -6.13
C THR A 171 -13.31 -18.33 -5.99
N GLY A 172 -13.57 -17.07 -6.33
CA GLY A 172 -14.89 -16.44 -6.15
C GLY A 172 -15.24 -16.05 -4.71
N LYS A 173 -14.37 -16.32 -3.73
CA LYS A 173 -14.47 -15.80 -2.36
C LYS A 173 -13.74 -14.45 -2.27
N PRO A 174 -13.90 -13.69 -1.17
CA PRO A 174 -13.21 -12.41 -1.00
C PRO A 174 -11.67 -12.55 -1.13
N PHE A 175 -11.06 -11.62 -1.86
CA PHE A 175 -9.62 -11.40 -1.85
C PHE A 175 -9.39 -9.97 -1.39
N LEU A 176 -8.86 -9.80 -0.19
CA LEU A 176 -8.61 -8.49 0.40
C LEU A 176 -7.11 -8.25 0.52
N ALA A 177 -6.63 -7.16 -0.07
CA ALA A 177 -5.23 -6.79 -0.10
C ALA A 177 -4.94 -5.64 0.85
N VAL A 178 -3.83 -5.73 1.59
CA VAL A 178 -3.34 -4.72 2.52
C VAL A 178 -1.85 -4.55 2.34
N ASN A 179 -1.42 -3.30 2.13
CA ASN A 179 -0.01 -2.96 2.23
C ASN A 179 0.27 -2.45 3.65
N VAL A 180 0.99 -3.24 4.44
CA VAL A 180 1.28 -2.91 5.84
C VAL A 180 2.35 -1.83 5.99
N ALA A 181 3.24 -1.66 5.00
CA ALA A 181 4.24 -0.59 4.98
C ALA A 181 3.64 0.82 4.80
N ALA A 182 2.44 0.90 4.25
CA ALA A 182 1.79 2.17 3.92
C ALA A 182 1.04 2.81 5.10
N MET A 183 1.01 2.15 6.28
CA MET A 183 0.18 2.56 7.42
C MET A 183 0.99 2.62 8.71
N PRO A 184 0.71 3.60 9.62
CA PRO A 184 1.17 3.54 11.00
C PRO A 184 0.65 2.28 11.71
N ASP A 185 1.43 1.72 12.63
CA ASP A 185 1.15 0.44 13.30
C ASP A 185 -0.26 0.33 13.91
N LEU A 186 -0.69 1.35 14.64
CA LEU A 186 -2.02 1.38 15.27
C LEU A 186 -3.15 1.33 14.23
N VAL A 187 -2.94 1.97 13.08
CA VAL A 187 -3.89 1.94 11.96
C VAL A 187 -3.87 0.57 11.31
N ALA A 188 -2.69 0.02 11.01
CA ALA A 188 -2.53 -1.31 10.44
C ALA A 188 -3.18 -2.39 11.33
N GLU A 189 -3.00 -2.29 12.64
CA GLU A 189 -3.62 -3.19 13.60
C GLU A 189 -5.15 -3.12 13.58
N SER A 190 -5.70 -1.90 13.60
CA SER A 190 -7.14 -1.66 13.52
C SER A 190 -7.74 -2.09 12.17
N GLU A 191 -7.02 -1.89 11.07
CA GLU A 191 -7.48 -2.34 9.74
C GLU A 191 -7.46 -3.86 9.62
N LEU A 192 -6.40 -4.52 10.07
CA LEU A 192 -6.25 -5.97 9.97
C LEU A 192 -7.24 -6.71 10.90
N PHE A 193 -7.26 -6.33 12.18
CA PHE A 193 -7.97 -7.08 13.21
C PHE A 193 -9.29 -6.43 13.65
N GLY A 194 -9.54 -5.16 13.25
CA GLY A 194 -10.70 -4.41 13.70
C GLY A 194 -10.53 -3.82 15.11
N HIS A 195 -11.52 -3.06 15.54
CA HIS A 195 -11.55 -2.48 16.88
C HIS A 195 -12.95 -2.50 17.47
N GLY A 196 -13.03 -2.59 18.81
CA GLY A 196 -14.25 -2.37 19.55
C GLY A 196 -14.59 -0.88 19.69
N PRO A 197 -15.77 -0.56 20.21
CA PRO A 197 -16.14 0.84 20.47
C PRO A 197 -15.21 1.42 21.55
N ASN A 198 -14.81 2.68 21.37
CA ASN A 198 -13.90 3.40 22.27
C ASN A 198 -12.51 2.79 22.47
N ALA A 199 -12.04 1.95 21.56
CA ALA A 199 -10.72 1.30 21.61
C ALA A 199 -9.56 2.30 21.64
N PHE A 200 -9.73 3.47 21.02
CA PHE A 200 -8.79 4.59 21.00
C PHE A 200 -9.53 5.92 20.72
N PRO A 201 -8.94 7.07 20.99
CA PRO A 201 -9.57 8.36 20.67
C PRO A 201 -9.99 8.45 19.21
N GLY A 202 -11.29 8.57 18.95
CA GLY A 202 -11.86 8.60 17.60
C GLY A 202 -12.50 7.29 17.12
N ALA A 203 -12.40 6.20 17.84
CA ALA A 203 -13.09 4.92 17.56
C ALA A 203 -14.46 4.87 18.25
N SER A 204 -15.42 5.73 17.85
CA SER A 204 -16.75 5.79 18.47
C SER A 204 -17.59 4.52 18.25
N GLU A 205 -17.36 3.82 17.14
CA GLU A 205 -18.09 2.61 16.76
C GLU A 205 -17.15 1.43 16.57
N ALA A 206 -17.67 0.21 16.70
CA ALA A 206 -16.91 -0.99 16.39
C ALA A 206 -16.68 -1.13 14.88
N LYS A 207 -15.47 -1.53 14.47
CA LYS A 207 -15.11 -1.79 13.09
C LYS A 207 -14.62 -3.22 12.90
N LYS A 208 -15.18 -3.92 11.90
CA LYS A 208 -14.66 -5.23 11.48
C LYS A 208 -13.34 -5.08 10.75
N GLY A 209 -12.34 -5.87 11.16
CA GLY A 209 -11.06 -5.93 10.49
C GLY A 209 -11.11 -6.73 9.19
N ILE A 210 -10.02 -6.64 8.42
CA ILE A 210 -9.87 -7.31 7.12
C ILE A 210 -9.94 -8.82 7.25
N PHE A 211 -9.35 -9.41 8.30
CA PHE A 211 -9.44 -10.85 8.54
C PHE A 211 -10.88 -11.32 8.72
N GLU A 212 -11.71 -10.52 9.38
CA GLU A 212 -13.14 -10.84 9.56
C GLU A 212 -13.91 -10.68 8.24
N GLN A 213 -13.61 -9.62 7.48
CA GLN A 213 -14.27 -9.36 6.18
C GLN A 213 -13.88 -10.40 5.12
N ALA A 214 -12.65 -10.93 5.20
CA ALA A 214 -12.14 -11.95 4.28
C ALA A 214 -12.52 -13.39 4.67
N ASN A 215 -13.40 -13.58 5.65
CA ASN A 215 -13.77 -14.93 6.11
C ASN A 215 -14.19 -15.84 4.95
N LYS A 216 -13.64 -17.07 4.91
CA LYS A 216 -13.72 -18.05 3.82
C LYS A 216 -12.96 -17.67 2.55
N GLY A 217 -12.27 -16.53 2.53
CA GLY A 217 -11.51 -16.02 1.40
C GLY A 217 -9.99 -16.02 1.63
N THR A 218 -9.34 -15.01 1.08
CA THR A 218 -7.88 -14.83 1.13
C THR A 218 -7.54 -13.40 1.55
N VAL A 219 -6.59 -13.24 2.47
CA VAL A 219 -5.95 -11.97 2.79
C VAL A 219 -4.56 -11.95 2.14
N PHE A 220 -4.30 -10.89 1.41
CA PHE A 220 -2.99 -10.60 0.84
C PHE A 220 -2.31 -9.51 1.67
N LEU A 221 -1.18 -9.85 2.29
CA LEU A 221 -0.38 -8.95 3.10
C LEU A 221 0.87 -8.55 2.31
N ASP A 222 0.89 -7.32 1.83
CA ASP A 222 2.04 -6.79 1.09
C ASP A 222 3.08 -6.22 2.06
N GLU A 223 4.36 -6.56 1.82
CA GLU A 223 5.53 -6.12 2.58
C GLU A 223 5.48 -6.50 4.08
N VAL A 224 5.27 -7.79 4.40
CA VAL A 224 5.22 -8.28 5.80
C VAL A 224 6.52 -8.04 6.59
N GLY A 225 7.65 -7.85 5.92
CA GLY A 225 8.92 -7.46 6.54
C GLY A 225 8.93 -6.06 7.15
N GLU A 226 7.88 -5.24 6.91
CA GLU A 226 7.72 -3.91 7.51
C GLU A 226 6.86 -3.92 8.78
N MET A 227 6.29 -5.07 9.15
CA MET A 227 5.43 -5.17 10.35
C MET A 227 6.20 -4.91 11.63
N SER A 228 5.58 -4.14 12.55
CA SER A 228 6.06 -4.02 13.92
C SER A 228 6.00 -5.36 14.67
N ARG A 229 6.73 -5.47 15.77
CA ARG A 229 6.74 -6.70 16.58
C ARG A 229 5.38 -7.01 17.20
N GLU A 230 4.59 -5.99 17.50
CA GLU A 230 3.23 -6.11 18.00
C GLU A 230 2.31 -6.75 16.96
N LEU A 231 2.34 -6.26 15.73
CA LEU A 231 1.58 -6.83 14.61
C LEU A 231 2.02 -8.25 14.29
N GLN A 232 3.35 -8.52 14.29
CA GLN A 232 3.87 -9.87 14.11
C GLN A 232 3.31 -10.84 15.17
N THR A 233 3.24 -10.41 16.45
CA THR A 233 2.71 -11.23 17.54
C THR A 233 1.22 -11.57 17.35
N LYS A 234 0.42 -10.61 16.88
CA LYS A 234 -1.00 -10.86 16.59
C LYS A 234 -1.20 -11.77 15.40
N LEU A 235 -0.39 -11.57 14.34
CA LEU A 235 -0.44 -12.41 13.16
C LEU A 235 -0.08 -13.87 13.45
N ILE A 236 0.91 -14.12 14.33
CA ILE A 236 1.25 -15.48 14.78
C ILE A 236 0.06 -16.17 15.41
N ARG A 237 -0.63 -15.51 16.37
CA ARG A 237 -1.80 -16.08 17.02
C ARG A 237 -2.88 -16.43 16.02
N PHE A 238 -3.16 -15.51 15.07
CA PHE A 238 -4.10 -15.76 14.00
C PHE A 238 -3.71 -16.97 13.14
N LEU A 239 -2.45 -17.08 12.73
CA LEU A 239 -1.96 -18.21 11.92
C LEU A 239 -1.93 -19.55 12.69
N GLN A 240 -1.94 -19.51 14.02
CA GLN A 240 -2.00 -20.71 14.88
C GLN A 240 -3.41 -21.27 14.99
N ASP A 241 -4.34 -20.43 15.38
CA ASP A 241 -5.66 -20.85 15.88
C ASP A 241 -6.81 -20.40 14.97
N GLY A 242 -6.53 -19.56 13.96
CA GLY A 242 -7.55 -18.93 13.11
C GLY A 242 -8.38 -17.90 13.86
N SER A 243 -7.89 -17.43 15.03
CA SER A 243 -8.60 -16.52 15.92
C SER A 243 -7.74 -15.32 16.32
N PHE A 244 -8.40 -14.23 16.67
CA PHE A 244 -7.79 -12.99 17.14
C PHE A 244 -8.78 -12.19 17.99
N ARG A 245 -8.28 -11.15 18.68
CA ARG A 245 -9.11 -10.16 19.37
C ARG A 245 -9.00 -8.82 18.66
N ARG A 246 -10.14 -8.12 18.54
CA ARG A 246 -10.15 -6.75 18.06
C ARG A 246 -9.42 -5.83 19.04
N VAL A 247 -8.91 -4.72 18.56
CA VAL A 247 -8.28 -3.70 19.41
C VAL A 247 -9.33 -3.20 20.44
N GLY A 248 -8.98 -3.22 21.72
CA GLY A 248 -9.88 -2.78 22.80
C GLY A 248 -11.09 -3.67 23.04
N ASP A 249 -11.11 -4.91 22.54
CA ASP A 249 -12.18 -5.90 22.77
C ASP A 249 -11.59 -7.18 23.39
N GLU A 250 -12.29 -7.76 24.36
CA GLU A 250 -11.90 -9.03 25.00
C GLU A 250 -12.43 -10.26 24.23
N ASN A 251 -13.43 -10.07 23.39
CA ASN A 251 -14.06 -11.15 22.65
C ASN A 251 -13.13 -11.70 21.55
N GLU A 252 -13.04 -13.01 21.50
CA GLU A 252 -12.30 -13.71 20.48
C GLU A 252 -13.14 -13.85 19.20
N VAL A 253 -12.55 -13.52 18.05
CA VAL A 253 -13.15 -13.66 16.72
C VAL A 253 -12.43 -14.80 16.01
N LYS A 254 -13.18 -15.81 15.57
CA LYS A 254 -12.64 -16.95 14.80
C LYS A 254 -13.06 -16.85 13.34
N VAL A 255 -12.09 -16.98 12.42
CA VAL A 255 -12.30 -16.92 10.99
C VAL A 255 -11.45 -17.96 10.26
N ASP A 256 -11.86 -18.30 9.05
CA ASP A 256 -11.14 -19.20 8.17
C ASP A 256 -10.67 -18.39 6.95
N VAL A 257 -9.39 -17.99 6.96
CA VAL A 257 -8.79 -17.13 5.95
C VAL A 257 -7.45 -17.70 5.52
N ARG A 258 -7.26 -17.84 4.21
CA ARG A 258 -5.93 -18.13 3.64
C ARG A 258 -5.10 -16.86 3.60
N VAL A 259 -3.81 -16.96 3.91
CA VAL A 259 -2.88 -15.82 3.89
C VAL A 259 -1.89 -15.99 2.74
N ILE A 260 -1.74 -14.94 1.93
CA ILE A 260 -0.66 -14.80 0.94
C ILE A 260 0.14 -13.56 1.32
N CYS A 261 1.43 -13.70 1.51
CA CYS A 261 2.30 -12.60 1.93
C CYS A 261 3.33 -12.26 0.87
N THR A 262 3.79 -11.00 0.87
CA THR A 262 4.96 -10.60 0.09
C THR A 262 6.01 -9.92 0.94
N THR A 263 7.23 -9.95 0.46
CA THR A 263 8.33 -9.13 0.97
C THR A 263 9.43 -8.98 -0.07
N GLN A 264 10.17 -7.87 0.01
CA GLN A 264 11.44 -7.68 -0.68
C GLN A 264 12.64 -7.87 0.26
N LYS A 265 12.39 -7.94 1.58
CA LYS A 265 13.44 -8.07 2.60
C LYS A 265 13.87 -9.52 2.79
N ASP A 266 15.11 -9.71 3.18
CA ASP A 266 15.65 -10.99 3.62
C ASP A 266 15.15 -11.29 5.04
N LEU A 267 14.02 -12.02 5.13
CA LEU A 267 13.43 -12.37 6.42
C LEU A 267 14.36 -13.21 7.30
N PRO A 268 15.14 -14.21 6.79
CA PRO A 268 16.16 -14.90 7.57
C PRO A 268 17.18 -13.96 8.22
N ALA A 269 17.72 -12.98 7.49
CA ALA A 269 18.64 -11.99 8.05
C ALA A 269 17.94 -11.14 9.13
N MET A 270 16.71 -10.72 8.90
CA MET A 270 15.91 -9.98 9.89
C MET A 270 15.61 -10.78 11.16
N VAL A 271 15.46 -12.09 11.07
CA VAL A 271 15.32 -12.98 12.23
C VAL A 271 16.61 -12.98 13.06
N GLN A 272 17.78 -13.09 12.42
CA GLN A 272 19.08 -13.03 13.09
C GLN A 272 19.31 -11.69 13.78
N GLU A 273 18.86 -10.58 13.17
CA GLU A 273 18.92 -9.23 13.73
C GLU A 273 17.86 -8.97 14.82
N GLY A 274 16.96 -9.91 15.07
CA GLY A 274 15.86 -9.76 16.02
C GLY A 274 14.77 -8.78 15.57
N LYS A 275 14.72 -8.39 14.30
CA LYS A 275 13.70 -7.48 13.72
C LYS A 275 12.44 -8.23 13.28
N PHE A 276 12.56 -9.51 12.95
CA PHE A 276 11.45 -10.37 12.59
C PHE A 276 11.44 -11.60 13.52
N ARG A 277 10.24 -12.06 13.88
CA ARG A 277 10.12 -13.20 14.80
C ARG A 277 10.32 -14.50 14.05
N GLU A 278 11.13 -15.38 14.63
CA GLU A 278 11.45 -16.69 14.07
C GLU A 278 10.20 -17.60 13.93
N ASP A 279 9.32 -17.58 14.94
CA ASP A 279 8.07 -18.36 14.93
C ASP A 279 7.12 -17.92 13.81
N LEU A 280 7.03 -16.62 13.53
CA LEU A 280 6.26 -16.09 12.40
C LEU A 280 6.89 -16.50 11.06
N PHE A 281 8.21 -16.37 10.95
CA PHE A 281 8.93 -16.75 9.73
C PHE A 281 8.62 -18.19 9.33
N TYR A 282 8.74 -19.16 10.24
CA TYR A 282 8.46 -20.56 9.92
C TYR A 282 6.99 -20.83 9.55
N ARG A 283 6.07 -20.04 10.08
CA ARG A 283 4.64 -20.18 9.72
C ARG A 283 4.28 -19.58 8.36
N LEU A 284 4.98 -18.54 7.93
CA LEU A 284 4.79 -17.93 6.60
C LEU A 284 5.59 -18.66 5.52
N ASN A 285 6.75 -19.18 5.85
CA ASN A 285 7.68 -19.83 4.92
C ASN A 285 7.32 -21.31 4.65
N VAL A 286 6.03 -21.60 4.46
CA VAL A 286 5.53 -22.96 4.13
C VAL A 286 5.60 -23.21 2.63
N LEU A 287 5.07 -22.31 1.84
CA LEU A 287 5.10 -22.34 0.38
C LEU A 287 5.76 -21.06 -0.10
N THR A 288 6.93 -21.16 -0.71
CA THR A 288 7.73 -19.99 -1.09
C THR A 288 7.87 -19.88 -2.60
N LEU A 289 7.62 -18.68 -3.13
CA LEU A 289 7.80 -18.31 -4.52
C LEU A 289 8.77 -17.14 -4.63
N ASN A 290 9.79 -17.27 -5.45
CA ASN A 290 10.76 -16.22 -5.72
C ASN A 290 10.52 -15.65 -7.11
N LEU A 291 10.15 -14.35 -7.19
CA LEU A 291 10.01 -13.66 -8.47
C LEU A 291 11.33 -13.02 -8.88
N PRO A 292 11.89 -13.42 -10.04
CA PRO A 292 13.11 -12.82 -10.52
C PRO A 292 12.85 -11.36 -10.96
N PRO A 293 13.81 -10.45 -10.76
CA PRO A 293 13.74 -9.10 -11.29
C PRO A 293 13.77 -9.12 -12.83
N LEU A 294 13.25 -8.04 -13.46
CA LEU A 294 13.08 -8.01 -14.92
C LEU A 294 14.39 -8.14 -15.68
N ARG A 295 15.52 -7.65 -15.10
CA ARG A 295 16.86 -7.80 -15.67
C ARG A 295 17.32 -9.26 -15.84
N GLU A 296 16.80 -10.19 -15.04
CA GLU A 296 17.12 -11.63 -15.14
C GLU A 296 16.17 -12.37 -16.09
N ARG A 297 15.07 -11.74 -16.50
CA ARG A 297 14.05 -12.31 -17.39
C ARG A 297 13.85 -11.45 -18.63
N LYS A 298 14.93 -11.11 -19.32
CA LYS A 298 14.94 -10.20 -20.48
C LYS A 298 13.99 -10.61 -21.61
N GLN A 299 13.67 -11.91 -21.74
CA GLN A 299 12.69 -12.42 -22.69
C GLN A 299 11.27 -11.93 -22.44
N ASP A 300 10.96 -11.51 -21.20
CA ASP A 300 9.64 -11.02 -20.81
C ASP A 300 9.49 -9.51 -21.07
N VAL A 301 10.60 -8.77 -21.30
CA VAL A 301 10.61 -7.29 -21.39
C VAL A 301 9.74 -6.79 -22.54
N VAL A 302 9.98 -7.28 -23.76
CA VAL A 302 9.26 -6.81 -24.96
C VAL A 302 7.79 -7.20 -24.91
N PRO A 303 7.41 -8.47 -24.62
CA PRO A 303 6.01 -8.84 -24.47
C PRO A 303 5.26 -8.05 -23.39
N LEU A 304 5.95 -7.76 -22.28
CA LEU A 304 5.38 -6.95 -21.20
C LEU A 304 5.15 -5.49 -21.62
N ALA A 305 6.12 -4.90 -22.34
CA ALA A 305 6.00 -3.56 -22.89
C ALA A 305 4.84 -3.46 -23.90
N GLU A 306 4.72 -4.41 -24.81
CA GLU A 306 3.61 -4.49 -25.78
C GLU A 306 2.24 -4.60 -25.10
N PHE A 307 2.15 -5.42 -24.06
CA PHE A 307 0.94 -5.52 -23.24
C PHE A 307 0.55 -4.19 -22.64
N PHE A 308 1.49 -3.46 -22.01
CA PHE A 308 1.20 -2.15 -21.41
C PHE A 308 0.84 -1.11 -22.47
N ILE A 309 1.54 -1.09 -23.62
CA ILE A 309 1.20 -0.21 -24.74
C ILE A 309 -0.24 -0.44 -25.18
N ALA A 310 -0.64 -1.70 -25.39
CA ALA A 310 -2.00 -2.03 -25.81
C ALA A 310 -3.04 -1.63 -24.75
N ARG A 311 -2.76 -1.90 -23.47
CA ARG A 311 -3.63 -1.55 -22.34
C ARG A 311 -3.83 -0.04 -22.20
N PHE A 312 -2.76 0.75 -22.28
CA PHE A 312 -2.85 2.20 -22.19
C PHE A 312 -3.51 2.82 -23.42
N ALA A 313 -3.22 2.32 -24.63
CA ALA A 313 -3.89 2.77 -25.84
C ALA A 313 -5.39 2.55 -25.78
N ALA A 314 -5.84 1.38 -25.31
CA ALA A 314 -7.26 1.09 -25.11
C ALA A 314 -7.92 2.05 -24.12
N ARG A 315 -7.27 2.37 -22.98
CA ARG A 315 -7.78 3.36 -22.01
C ARG A 315 -7.90 4.77 -22.58
N LEU A 316 -7.03 5.13 -23.49
CA LEU A 316 -7.04 6.43 -24.16
C LEU A 316 -7.94 6.46 -25.41
N GLY A 317 -8.63 5.36 -25.74
CA GLY A 317 -9.45 5.25 -26.95
C GLY A 317 -8.62 5.37 -28.25
N ARG A 318 -7.33 5.01 -28.22
CA ARG A 318 -6.39 5.13 -29.34
C ARG A 318 -5.94 3.76 -29.82
N LYS A 319 -5.55 3.68 -31.10
CA LYS A 319 -4.89 2.48 -31.62
C LYS A 319 -3.51 2.33 -30.99
N ALA A 320 -3.18 1.13 -30.52
CA ALA A 320 -1.85 0.85 -29.98
C ALA A 320 -0.76 1.09 -31.05
N PRO A 321 0.27 1.91 -30.77
CA PRO A 321 1.40 2.06 -31.66
C PRO A 321 2.20 0.75 -31.70
N LYS A 322 2.85 0.47 -32.84
CA LYS A 322 3.79 -0.63 -32.94
C LYS A 322 5.14 -0.20 -32.36
N MET A 323 5.76 -1.06 -31.60
CA MET A 323 7.13 -0.86 -31.12
C MET A 323 8.11 -1.05 -32.28
N THR A 324 9.08 -0.15 -32.40
CA THR A 324 10.18 -0.28 -33.40
C THR A 324 11.25 -1.25 -32.86
N ASP A 325 12.01 -1.88 -33.76
CA ASP A 325 13.11 -2.78 -33.39
C ASP A 325 14.15 -2.07 -32.51
N SER A 326 14.44 -0.81 -32.80
CA SER A 326 15.36 0.03 -32.02
C SER A 326 14.83 0.22 -30.56
N CYS A 327 13.54 0.49 -30.40
CA CYS A 327 12.92 0.61 -29.09
C CYS A 327 12.95 -0.73 -28.33
N ALA A 328 12.62 -1.83 -28.99
CA ALA A 328 12.66 -3.17 -28.39
C ALA A 328 14.09 -3.52 -27.93
N HIS A 329 15.08 -3.25 -28.76
CA HIS A 329 16.49 -3.46 -28.43
C HIS A 329 16.93 -2.60 -27.23
N PHE A 330 16.56 -1.33 -27.18
CA PHE A 330 16.84 -0.44 -26.05
C PHE A 330 16.25 -0.98 -24.75
N LEU A 331 14.96 -1.35 -24.76
CA LEU A 331 14.27 -1.90 -23.57
C LEU A 331 14.91 -3.19 -23.06
N GLN A 332 15.35 -4.09 -23.96
CA GLN A 332 16.01 -5.34 -23.57
C GLN A 332 17.38 -5.14 -22.91
N HIS A 333 18.06 -4.03 -23.20
CA HIS A 333 19.38 -3.71 -22.66
C HIS A 333 19.34 -2.74 -21.47
N TYR A 334 18.17 -2.21 -21.16
CA TYR A 334 18.00 -1.33 -20.01
C TYR A 334 18.22 -2.13 -18.70
N PRO A 335 18.89 -1.55 -17.69
CA PRO A 335 19.20 -2.24 -16.42
C PRO A 335 18.01 -2.20 -15.44
N TRP A 336 16.96 -2.87 -15.82
CA TRP A 336 15.73 -2.98 -15.03
C TRP A 336 15.94 -3.35 -13.55
#